data_26ed4e63a758aefddab1ecea186453eb
#
_entry.id   26ed4e63a758aefddab1ecea186453eb
#
_cell.length_a   1.000
_cell.length_b   1.000
_cell.length_c   1.000
_cell.angle_alpha   90.00
_cell.angle_beta   90.00
_cell.angle_gamma   90.00
#
_symmetry.space_group_name_H-M   'P 1'
#
loop_
_entity.id
_entity.type
_entity.pdbx_description
1 polymer ?
#
loop_
_entity_poly.entity_id
_entity_poly.type
_entity_poly.pdbx_seq_one_letter_code
_entity_poly.pdbx_strand_id
1 'polypeptide(L)'
;MTNDTVYKRLTSEMSAHLQIRRLFFAILTTSLTCNVFLAGHIAFTGDTSKTVVLAPDASTTYWAQSDKVSPNLLERFVVTSLDLILNMNPVTAQNRIETFLAATAPESTQTIEALLKTGREELMRAKAAVAFFPEGVSVDPETGSVCVKGERRVMIARTVTSTKRLTVCAGTVVRSGRVWITHLKETQNPA
;
A
#
# COMPACT_ATOMS: atom_id res chain seq x y z
N MET A 1 -35.18 -75.96 18.61
CA MET A 1 -34.83 -74.73 19.38
C MET A 1 -33.67 -73.96 18.82
N THR A 2 -33.29 -74.01 17.55
CA THR A 2 -32.04 -73.45 16.99
C THR A 2 -32.26 -72.31 15.96
N ASN A 3 -33.48 -72.16 15.40
CA ASN A 3 -33.72 -71.12 14.39
C ASN A 3 -33.96 -69.70 14.98
N ASP A 4 -34.52 -69.59 16.15
CA ASP A 4 -34.90 -68.34 16.81
C ASP A 4 -33.66 -67.52 17.30
N THR A 5 -32.62 -68.25 17.73
CA THR A 5 -31.38 -67.61 18.17
C THR A 5 -30.50 -67.08 17.03
N VAL A 6 -30.56 -67.76 15.87
CA VAL A 6 -29.84 -67.30 14.65
C VAL A 6 -30.51 -66.07 14.07
N TYR A 7 -31.83 -66.03 14.01
CA TYR A 7 -32.60 -64.86 13.56
C TYR A 7 -32.37 -63.62 14.43
N LYS A 8 -32.34 -63.78 15.76
CA LYS A 8 -32.05 -62.65 16.69
C LYS A 8 -30.65 -62.12 16.54
N ARG A 9 -29.63 -62.95 16.28
CA ARG A 9 -28.26 -62.51 16.03
C ARG A 9 -28.14 -61.76 14.70
N LEU A 10 -28.72 -62.26 13.62
CA LEU A 10 -28.71 -61.59 12.31
C LEU A 10 -29.40 -60.24 12.35
N THR A 11 -30.53 -60.09 13.02
CA THR A 11 -31.23 -58.82 13.18
C THR A 11 -30.43 -57.83 14.07
N SER A 12 -29.75 -58.29 15.09
CA SER A 12 -28.92 -57.44 15.94
C SER A 12 -27.65 -56.91 15.19
N GLU A 13 -27.00 -57.76 14.39
CA GLU A 13 -25.88 -57.34 13.56
C GLU A 13 -26.26 -56.37 12.46
N MET A 14 -27.40 -56.63 11.78
CA MET A 14 -27.94 -55.69 10.78
C MET A 14 -28.32 -54.34 11.42
N SER A 15 -28.89 -54.33 12.61
CA SER A 15 -29.24 -53.09 13.30
C SER A 15 -27.97 -52.31 13.74
N ALA A 16 -26.94 -53.00 14.17
CA ALA A 16 -25.66 -52.37 14.52
C ALA A 16 -24.98 -51.74 13.30
N HIS A 17 -24.96 -52.43 12.16
CA HIS A 17 -24.43 -51.87 10.91
C HIS A 17 -25.20 -50.64 10.44
N LEU A 18 -26.54 -50.63 10.57
CA LEU A 18 -27.38 -49.48 10.22
C LEU A 18 -27.14 -48.30 11.17
N GLN A 19 -26.93 -48.54 12.44
CA GLN A 19 -26.58 -47.48 13.41
C GLN A 19 -25.21 -46.86 13.13
N ILE A 20 -24.19 -47.69 12.87
CA ILE A 20 -22.85 -47.25 12.51
C ILE A 20 -22.89 -46.39 11.22
N ARG A 21 -23.62 -46.87 10.22
CA ARG A 21 -23.81 -46.11 8.94
C ARG A 21 -24.49 -44.77 9.18
N ARG A 22 -25.53 -44.68 10.00
CA ARG A 22 -26.17 -43.40 10.36
C ARG A 22 -25.24 -42.47 11.12
N LEU A 23 -24.44 -43.00 12.05
CA LEU A 23 -23.44 -42.20 12.76
C LEU A 23 -22.37 -41.66 11.83
N PHE A 24 -21.90 -42.47 10.89
CA PHE A 24 -20.94 -42.03 9.87
C PHE A 24 -21.51 -40.93 8.99
N PHE A 25 -22.76 -41.05 8.53
CA PHE A 25 -23.40 -39.99 7.75
C PHE A 25 -23.62 -38.72 8.56
N ALA A 26 -23.96 -38.81 9.82
CA ALA A 26 -24.12 -37.66 10.70
C ALA A 26 -22.78 -36.90 10.89
N ILE A 27 -21.68 -37.61 11.12
CA ILE A 27 -20.35 -37.04 11.25
C ILE A 27 -19.91 -36.37 9.94
N LEU A 28 -20.14 -37.02 8.80
CA LEU A 28 -19.77 -36.51 7.49
C LEU A 28 -20.53 -35.22 7.13
N THR A 29 -21.86 -35.21 7.38
CA THR A 29 -22.68 -34.03 7.13
C THR A 29 -22.28 -32.85 8.04
N THR A 30 -22.03 -33.12 9.32
CA THR A 30 -21.57 -32.08 10.27
C THR A 30 -20.23 -31.49 9.84
N SER A 31 -19.28 -32.36 9.46
CA SER A 31 -17.96 -31.91 8.97
C SER A 31 -18.08 -31.05 7.70
N LEU A 32 -18.91 -31.47 6.75
CA LEU A 32 -19.13 -30.73 5.52
C LEU A 32 -19.77 -29.35 5.79
N THR A 33 -20.78 -29.31 6.67
CA THR A 33 -21.45 -28.06 7.06
C THR A 33 -20.45 -27.09 7.74
N CYS A 34 -19.61 -27.61 8.62
CA CYS A 34 -18.59 -26.81 9.30
C CYS A 34 -17.57 -26.21 8.31
N ASN A 35 -17.13 -26.99 7.32
CA ASN A 35 -16.21 -26.50 6.28
C ASN A 35 -16.85 -25.43 5.39
N VAL A 36 -18.11 -25.62 4.99
CA VAL A 36 -18.85 -24.61 4.20
C VAL A 36 -19.03 -23.33 5.00
N PHE A 37 -19.35 -23.43 6.29
CA PHE A 37 -19.47 -22.27 7.17
C PHE A 37 -18.13 -21.53 7.33
N LEU A 38 -17.05 -22.27 7.52
CA LEU A 38 -15.71 -21.70 7.65
C LEU A 38 -15.23 -21.01 6.37
N ALA A 39 -15.46 -21.65 5.21
CA ALA A 39 -15.17 -21.06 3.90
C ALA A 39 -15.99 -19.80 3.65
N GLY A 40 -17.28 -19.82 3.99
CA GLY A 40 -18.13 -18.64 3.95
C GLY A 40 -17.65 -17.53 4.85
N HIS A 41 -17.30 -17.84 6.09
CA HIS A 41 -16.76 -16.87 7.02
C HIS A 41 -15.47 -16.20 6.50
N ILE A 42 -14.54 -16.97 5.95
CA ILE A 42 -13.30 -16.45 5.35
C ILE A 42 -13.61 -15.56 4.13
N ALA A 43 -14.54 -15.97 3.27
CA ALA A 43 -14.92 -15.21 2.09
C ALA A 43 -15.63 -13.87 2.43
N PHE A 44 -16.41 -13.84 3.51
CA PHE A 44 -17.13 -12.63 3.93
C PHE A 44 -16.33 -11.73 4.88
N THR A 45 -15.33 -12.26 5.61
CA THR A 45 -14.54 -11.48 6.58
C THR A 45 -13.42 -10.69 5.91
N GLY A 46 -13.36 -10.54 4.61
CA GLY A 46 -12.37 -9.74 3.89
C GLY A 46 -11.06 -9.49 4.66
N ASP A 47 -9.97 -9.38 4.02
CA ASP A 47 -8.65 -9.23 4.66
C ASP A 47 -8.57 -7.91 5.47
N THR A 48 -9.08 -7.93 6.71
CA THR A 48 -9.04 -6.80 7.67
C THR A 48 -7.75 -6.78 8.47
N SER A 49 -6.72 -7.51 8.03
CA SER A 49 -5.43 -7.48 8.69
C SER A 49 -4.82 -6.07 8.62
N LYS A 50 -4.83 -5.38 9.76
CA LYS A 50 -4.12 -4.12 9.95
C LYS A 50 -2.67 -4.42 10.32
N THR A 51 -1.73 -4.10 9.45
CA THR A 51 -0.33 -4.09 9.83
C THR A 51 -0.03 -2.78 10.54
N VAL A 52 0.21 -2.84 11.84
CA VAL A 52 0.64 -1.69 12.65
C VAL A 52 2.15 -1.66 12.65
N VAL A 53 2.73 -0.63 12.05
CA VAL A 53 4.17 -0.37 12.12
C VAL A 53 4.40 0.66 13.22
N LEU A 54 5.07 0.23 14.28
CA LEU A 54 5.50 1.13 15.34
C LEU A 54 6.77 1.86 14.87
N ALA A 55 6.71 3.19 14.80
CA ALA A 55 7.90 4.01 14.59
C ALA A 55 8.78 3.99 15.85
N PRO A 56 10.11 4.16 15.71
CA PRO A 56 11.03 4.23 16.86
C PRO A 56 10.71 5.36 17.84
N ASP A 57 10.09 6.45 17.37
CA ASP A 57 9.52 7.50 18.18
C ASP A 57 8.05 7.17 18.46
N ALA A 58 7.73 6.68 19.62
CA ALA A 58 6.44 6.15 20.05
C ALA A 58 5.24 7.12 19.95
N SER A 59 5.40 8.30 19.32
CA SER A 59 4.37 9.34 19.23
C SER A 59 3.40 9.18 18.05
N THR A 60 3.75 8.41 17.01
CA THR A 60 2.94 8.26 15.80
C THR A 60 2.68 6.80 15.46
N THR A 61 1.42 6.43 15.38
CA THR A 61 1.01 5.09 14.94
C THR A 61 0.81 5.09 13.43
N TYR A 62 1.55 4.24 12.73
CA TYR A 62 1.37 3.97 11.32
C TYR A 62 0.59 2.68 11.14
N TRP A 63 -0.44 2.69 10.32
CA TRP A 63 -1.18 1.48 9.96
C TRP A 63 -1.50 1.47 8.47
N ALA A 64 -1.56 0.26 7.91
CA ALA A 64 -1.98 0.02 6.53
C ALA A 64 -3.01 -1.12 6.50
N GLN A 65 -4.01 -0.97 5.65
CA GLN A 65 -5.00 -1.97 5.26
C GLN A 65 -4.90 -2.16 3.75
N SER A 66 -5.66 -3.12 3.20
CA SER A 66 -5.62 -3.41 1.77
C SER A 66 -5.87 -2.18 0.87
N ASP A 67 -6.75 -1.27 1.28
CA ASP A 67 -7.21 -0.12 0.51
C ASP A 67 -7.01 1.23 1.20
N LYS A 68 -6.55 1.24 2.47
CA LYS A 68 -6.39 2.45 3.28
C LYS A 68 -5.11 2.44 4.09
N VAL A 69 -4.57 3.61 4.32
CA VAL A 69 -3.42 3.83 5.19
C VAL A 69 -3.69 4.99 6.14
N SER A 70 -2.94 5.05 7.25
CA SER A 70 -3.02 6.20 8.14
C SER A 70 -2.55 7.47 7.44
N PRO A 71 -3.15 8.64 7.71
CA PRO A 71 -2.70 9.92 7.15
C PRO A 71 -1.22 10.20 7.41
N ASN A 72 -0.72 9.85 8.59
CA ASN A 72 0.70 10.01 8.95
C ASN A 72 1.63 9.14 8.09
N LEU A 73 1.21 7.91 7.75
CA LEU A 73 1.98 7.05 6.84
C LEU A 73 1.99 7.63 5.44
N LEU A 74 0.84 8.13 4.97
CA LEU A 74 0.69 8.75 3.66
C LEU A 74 1.58 9.99 3.54
N GLU A 75 1.52 10.88 4.52
CA GLU A 75 2.35 12.09 4.61
C GLU A 75 3.83 11.74 4.56
N ARG A 76 4.28 10.85 5.46
CA ARG A 76 5.68 10.45 5.54
C ARG A 76 6.18 9.83 4.23
N PHE A 77 5.38 8.93 3.64
CA PHE A 77 5.72 8.28 2.37
C PHE A 77 5.89 9.31 1.25
N VAL A 78 4.94 10.23 1.10
CA VAL A 78 4.97 11.24 0.03
C VAL A 78 6.09 12.23 0.25
N VAL A 79 6.26 12.76 1.47
CA VAL A 79 7.35 13.71 1.78
C VAL A 79 8.71 13.08 1.50
N THR A 80 8.93 11.83 1.94
CA THR A 80 10.19 11.12 1.66
C THR A 80 10.38 10.85 0.17
N SER A 81 9.32 10.52 -0.55
CA SER A 81 9.40 10.30 -2.01
C SER A 81 9.67 11.60 -2.75
N LEU A 82 8.99 12.68 -2.39
CA LEU A 82 9.21 14.01 -3.01
C LEU A 82 10.62 14.54 -2.73
N ASP A 83 11.20 14.26 -1.56
CA ASP A 83 12.59 14.63 -1.25
C ASP A 83 13.58 14.07 -2.29
N LEU A 84 13.33 12.90 -2.84
CA LEU A 84 14.17 12.30 -3.87
C LEU A 84 14.24 13.16 -5.14
N ILE A 85 13.13 13.74 -5.56
CA ILE A 85 13.03 14.50 -6.82
C ILE A 85 13.17 16.01 -6.65
N LEU A 86 12.93 16.52 -5.44
CA LEU A 86 13.06 17.95 -5.14
C LEU A 86 14.47 18.35 -4.68
N ASN A 87 15.29 17.39 -4.23
CA ASN A 87 16.67 17.59 -3.79
C ASN A 87 17.62 16.80 -4.69
N MET A 88 17.92 17.33 -5.87
CA MET A 88 18.74 16.66 -6.87
C MET A 88 19.98 17.47 -7.28
N ASN A 89 21.01 16.77 -7.64
CA ASN A 89 22.18 17.32 -8.34
C ASN A 89 22.52 16.44 -9.56
N PRO A 90 23.37 16.90 -10.48
CA PRO A 90 23.71 16.15 -11.69
C PRO A 90 24.21 14.72 -11.45
N VAL A 91 24.92 14.48 -10.33
CA VAL A 91 25.49 13.16 -10.03
C VAL A 91 24.45 12.19 -9.50
N THR A 92 23.53 12.65 -8.65
CA THR A 92 22.55 11.78 -7.96
C THR A 92 21.21 11.69 -8.67
N ALA A 93 20.93 12.57 -9.63
CA ALA A 93 19.61 12.71 -10.24
C ALA A 93 19.08 11.41 -10.83
N GLN A 94 19.90 10.64 -11.56
CA GLN A 94 19.47 9.39 -12.17
C GLN A 94 18.97 8.38 -11.14
N ASN A 95 19.80 8.09 -10.14
CA ASN A 95 19.47 7.10 -9.09
C ASN A 95 18.26 7.53 -8.25
N ARG A 96 18.14 8.83 -7.95
CA ARG A 96 17.00 9.38 -7.20
C ARG A 96 15.69 9.26 -8.00
N ILE A 97 15.73 9.53 -9.31
CA ILE A 97 14.57 9.34 -10.22
C ILE A 97 14.17 7.86 -10.26
N GLU A 98 15.10 6.94 -10.45
CA GLU A 98 14.81 5.50 -10.48
C GLU A 98 14.17 5.03 -9.17
N THR A 99 14.71 5.49 -8.03
CA THR A 99 14.13 5.18 -6.70
C THR A 99 12.72 5.75 -6.55
N PHE A 100 12.48 6.97 -7.04
CA PHE A 100 11.15 7.58 -7.02
C PHE A 100 10.15 6.82 -7.91
N LEU A 101 10.57 6.43 -9.11
CA LEU A 101 9.72 5.68 -10.06
C LEU A 101 9.31 4.29 -9.50
N ALA A 102 10.12 3.67 -8.65
CA ALA A 102 9.73 2.45 -7.94
C ALA A 102 8.57 2.64 -6.96
N ALA A 103 8.28 3.89 -6.56
CA ALA A 103 7.14 4.27 -5.72
C ALA A 103 5.93 4.77 -6.53
N THR A 104 6.05 4.81 -7.87
CA THR A 104 5.02 5.34 -8.78
C THR A 104 4.13 4.20 -9.30
N ALA A 105 2.85 4.46 -9.44
CA ALA A 105 1.90 3.51 -10.00
C ALA A 105 2.27 3.14 -11.44
N PRO A 106 2.22 1.85 -11.82
CA PRO A 106 2.65 1.38 -13.14
C PRO A 106 2.02 2.15 -14.31
N GLU A 107 0.76 2.49 -14.18
CA GLU A 107 0.00 3.27 -15.19
C GLU A 107 0.47 4.71 -15.35
N SER A 108 1.12 5.27 -14.33
CA SER A 108 1.58 6.67 -14.31
C SER A 108 3.09 6.80 -14.53
N THR A 109 3.82 5.69 -14.46
CA THR A 109 5.29 5.67 -14.50
C THR A 109 5.83 6.36 -15.74
N GLN A 110 5.31 6.05 -16.92
CA GLN A 110 5.80 6.62 -18.19
C GLN A 110 5.64 8.14 -18.26
N THR A 111 4.49 8.66 -17.81
CA THR A 111 4.21 10.11 -17.81
C THR A 111 5.11 10.85 -16.83
N ILE A 112 5.28 10.30 -15.64
CA ILE A 112 6.12 10.89 -14.60
C ILE A 112 7.60 10.79 -14.97
N GLU A 113 8.03 9.69 -15.54
CA GLU A 113 9.41 9.51 -16.04
C GLU A 113 9.76 10.55 -17.10
N ALA A 114 8.88 10.78 -18.09
CA ALA A 114 9.10 11.78 -19.11
C ALA A 114 9.28 13.19 -18.51
N LEU A 115 8.43 13.55 -17.53
CA LEU A 115 8.53 14.83 -16.81
C LEU A 115 9.87 14.96 -16.08
N LEU A 116 10.26 13.95 -15.31
CA LEU A 116 11.48 13.96 -14.52
C LEU A 116 12.76 13.93 -15.39
N LYS A 117 12.71 13.23 -16.53
CA LYS A 117 13.80 13.19 -17.49
C LYS A 117 14.09 14.58 -18.08
N THR A 118 13.05 15.32 -18.46
CA THR A 118 13.20 16.69 -18.93
C THR A 118 13.85 17.59 -17.88
N GLY A 119 13.38 17.54 -16.63
CA GLY A 119 13.98 18.29 -15.52
C GLY A 119 15.43 17.90 -15.25
N ARG A 120 15.76 16.61 -15.33
CA ARG A 120 17.13 16.13 -15.19
C ARG A 120 18.04 16.67 -16.30
N GLU A 121 17.59 16.65 -17.55
CA GLU A 121 18.38 17.17 -18.68
C GLU A 121 18.70 18.65 -18.52
N GLU A 122 17.76 19.44 -18.00
CA GLU A 122 17.97 20.85 -17.68
C GLU A 122 19.02 21.03 -16.58
N LEU A 123 18.93 20.26 -15.50
CA LEU A 123 19.92 20.26 -14.40
C LEU A 123 21.32 19.90 -14.90
N MET A 124 21.41 18.86 -15.72
CA MET A 124 22.69 18.43 -16.32
C MET A 124 23.32 19.50 -17.21
N ARG A 125 22.49 20.14 -18.08
CA ARG A 125 22.94 21.20 -19.00
C ARG A 125 23.43 22.43 -18.23
N ALA A 126 22.70 22.82 -17.19
CA ALA A 126 23.04 23.96 -16.36
C ALA A 126 24.13 23.66 -15.33
N LYS A 127 24.53 22.39 -15.14
CA LYS A 127 25.38 21.93 -14.02
C LYS A 127 24.87 22.44 -12.67
N ALA A 128 23.55 22.48 -12.53
CA ALA A 128 22.84 23.04 -11.38
C ALA A 128 22.48 21.94 -10.37
N ALA A 129 22.39 22.31 -9.11
CA ALA A 129 21.78 21.52 -8.06
C ALA A 129 20.50 22.21 -7.58
N VAL A 130 19.53 21.43 -7.18
CA VAL A 130 18.27 21.92 -6.59
C VAL A 130 18.19 21.42 -5.16
N ALA A 131 17.84 22.35 -4.26
CA ALA A 131 17.48 22.06 -2.88
C ALA A 131 16.11 22.62 -2.58
N PHE A 132 15.28 21.80 -1.92
CA PHE A 132 13.95 22.17 -1.50
C PHE A 132 13.85 22.17 0.02
N PHE A 133 13.32 23.22 0.58
CA PHE A 133 13.13 23.43 2.01
C PHE A 133 11.63 23.42 2.31
N PRO A 134 11.08 22.31 2.84
CA PRO A 134 9.66 22.23 3.17
C PRO A 134 9.31 23.17 4.32
N GLU A 135 8.26 23.95 4.15
CA GLU A 135 7.70 24.86 5.17
C GLU A 135 6.43 24.29 5.79
N GLY A 136 5.70 23.44 5.07
CA GLY A 136 4.46 22.84 5.55
C GLY A 136 3.97 21.73 4.65
N VAL A 137 3.19 20.82 5.23
CA VAL A 137 2.58 19.69 4.55
C VAL A 137 1.07 19.73 4.81
N SER A 138 0.27 19.45 3.80
CA SER A 138 -1.17 19.24 3.92
C SER A 138 -1.57 17.94 3.28
N VAL A 139 -2.36 17.16 3.99
CA VAL A 139 -2.88 15.87 3.54
C VAL A 139 -4.38 15.99 3.35
N ASP A 140 -4.85 15.62 2.18
CA ASP A 140 -6.28 15.46 1.90
C ASP A 140 -6.60 13.96 1.91
N PRO A 141 -7.22 13.44 2.95
CA PRO A 141 -7.50 12.01 3.08
C PRO A 141 -8.61 11.54 2.14
N GLU A 142 -9.46 12.44 1.61
CA GLU A 142 -10.54 12.07 0.70
C GLU A 142 -10.03 11.82 -0.71
N THR A 143 -9.15 12.68 -1.19
CA THR A 143 -8.55 12.56 -2.53
C THR A 143 -7.24 11.76 -2.54
N GLY A 144 -6.68 11.45 -1.37
CA GLY A 144 -5.37 10.83 -1.25
C GLY A 144 -4.24 11.73 -1.73
N SER A 145 -4.45 13.06 -1.76
CA SER A 145 -3.47 14.03 -2.21
C SER A 145 -2.67 14.59 -1.04
N VAL A 146 -1.36 14.63 -1.20
CA VAL A 146 -0.45 15.26 -0.24
C VAL A 146 0.28 16.38 -0.93
N CYS A 147 0.17 17.59 -0.38
CA CYS A 147 0.81 18.78 -0.89
C CYS A 147 1.89 19.27 0.08
N VAL A 148 3.08 19.49 -0.43
CA VAL A 148 4.23 20.04 0.31
C VAL A 148 4.51 21.45 -0.20
N LYS A 149 4.37 22.43 0.68
CA LYS A 149 4.73 23.83 0.43
C LYS A 149 6.15 24.08 0.90
N GLY A 150 6.93 24.83 0.12
CA GLY A 150 8.29 25.16 0.52
C GLY A 150 9.00 26.08 -0.46
N GLU A 151 10.27 26.28 -0.18
CA GLU A 151 11.18 27.10 -0.97
C GLU A 151 12.14 26.21 -1.77
N ARG A 152 12.15 26.38 -3.08
CA ARG A 152 13.10 25.74 -4.00
C ARG A 152 14.24 26.70 -4.32
N ARG A 153 15.47 26.29 -4.05
CA ARG A 153 16.70 26.98 -4.42
C ARG A 153 17.43 26.22 -5.52
N VAL A 154 17.82 26.96 -6.55
CA VAL A 154 18.68 26.45 -7.61
C VAL A 154 20.08 27.02 -7.40
N MET A 155 21.08 26.15 -7.42
CA MET A 155 22.47 26.50 -7.17
C MET A 155 23.35 26.09 -8.34
N ILE A 156 24.21 26.99 -8.78
CA ILE A 156 25.25 26.73 -9.77
C ILE A 156 26.60 27.11 -9.15
N ALA A 157 27.57 26.20 -9.16
CA ALA A 157 28.92 26.45 -8.63
C ALA A 157 28.92 27.05 -7.22
N ARG A 158 28.08 26.56 -6.29
CA ARG A 158 27.89 27.00 -4.90
C ARG A 158 27.17 28.35 -4.72
N THR A 159 26.70 28.98 -5.79
CA THR A 159 25.94 30.22 -5.72
C THR A 159 24.46 29.95 -5.94
N VAL A 160 23.60 30.47 -5.09
CA VAL A 160 22.15 30.42 -5.28
C VAL A 160 21.80 31.37 -6.43
N THR A 161 21.29 30.84 -7.52
CA THR A 161 20.94 31.60 -8.73
C THR A 161 19.44 31.90 -8.83
N SER A 162 18.62 31.10 -8.15
CA SER A 162 17.17 31.30 -8.14
C SER A 162 16.58 30.75 -6.84
N THR A 163 15.62 31.50 -6.30
CA THR A 163 14.81 31.09 -5.15
C THR A 163 13.35 31.30 -5.51
N LYS A 164 12.54 30.24 -5.37
CA LYS A 164 11.10 30.29 -5.67
C LYS A 164 10.30 29.55 -4.60
N ARG A 165 9.18 30.14 -4.17
CA ARG A 165 8.19 29.45 -3.34
C ARG A 165 7.22 28.70 -4.22
N LEU A 166 6.99 27.44 -3.92
CA LEU A 166 6.11 26.57 -4.66
C LEU A 166 5.44 25.54 -3.78
N THR A 167 4.35 24.99 -4.28
CA THR A 167 3.67 23.86 -3.67
C THR A 167 3.72 22.68 -4.64
N VAL A 168 4.21 21.55 -4.18
CA VAL A 168 4.22 20.30 -4.95
C VAL A 168 3.22 19.35 -4.35
N CYS A 169 2.24 18.96 -5.13
CA CYS A 169 1.22 18.00 -4.75
C CYS A 169 1.46 16.67 -5.46
N ALA A 170 1.43 15.58 -4.69
CA ALA A 170 1.43 14.22 -5.21
C ALA A 170 0.07 13.58 -4.92
N GLY A 171 -0.59 13.07 -5.96
CA GLY A 171 -1.75 12.21 -5.79
C GLY A 171 -1.30 10.79 -5.51
N THR A 172 -2.05 10.09 -4.67
CA THR A 172 -1.72 8.73 -4.27
C THR A 172 -2.90 7.79 -4.39
N VAL A 173 -2.61 6.49 -4.48
CA VAL A 173 -3.59 5.41 -4.38
C VAL A 173 -3.01 4.30 -3.50
N VAL A 174 -3.87 3.69 -2.70
CA VAL A 174 -3.50 2.53 -1.89
C VAL A 174 -4.01 1.27 -2.55
N ARG A 175 -3.12 0.29 -2.79
CA ARG A 175 -3.48 -1.01 -3.36
C ARG A 175 -2.71 -2.09 -2.61
N SER A 176 -3.41 -3.08 -2.08
CA SER A 176 -2.83 -4.18 -1.30
C SER A 176 -1.91 -3.71 -0.17
N GLY A 177 -2.34 -2.67 0.56
CA GLY A 177 -1.59 -2.09 1.69
C GLY A 177 -0.36 -1.27 1.32
N ARG A 178 -0.10 -1.05 0.02
CA ARG A 178 1.01 -0.25 -0.48
C ARG A 178 0.52 1.07 -1.07
N VAL A 179 1.20 2.14 -0.74
CA VAL A 179 0.96 3.47 -1.31
C VAL A 179 1.70 3.59 -2.65
N TRP A 180 1.02 4.15 -3.64
CA TRP A 180 1.57 4.42 -4.97
C TRP A 180 1.31 5.88 -5.33
N ILE A 181 2.28 6.54 -5.95
CA ILE A 181 2.14 7.90 -6.49
C ILE A 181 1.53 7.80 -7.89
N THR A 182 0.46 8.57 -8.14
CA THR A 182 -0.29 8.54 -9.41
C THR A 182 -0.03 9.76 -10.28
N HIS A 183 0.19 10.91 -9.70
CA HIS A 183 0.49 12.13 -10.44
C HIS A 183 1.25 13.14 -9.59
N LEU A 184 1.93 14.05 -10.26
CA LEU A 184 2.62 15.18 -9.66
C LEU A 184 2.08 16.47 -10.25
N LYS A 185 1.87 17.47 -9.39
CA LYS A 185 1.46 18.81 -9.79
C LYS A 185 2.28 19.85 -9.04
N GLU A 186 3.00 20.69 -9.77
CA GLU A 186 3.70 21.85 -9.22
C GLU A 186 2.84 23.10 -9.41
N THR A 187 2.69 23.89 -8.37
CA THR A 187 2.00 25.20 -8.42
C THR A 187 2.93 26.25 -7.84
N GLN A 188 3.21 27.29 -8.60
CA GLN A 188 3.98 28.42 -8.09
C GLN A 188 3.06 29.27 -7.21
N ASN A 189 3.49 29.55 -5.99
CA ASN A 189 2.79 30.49 -5.13
C ASN A 189 3.29 31.90 -5.48
N PRO A 190 2.38 32.86 -5.78
CA PRO A 190 2.78 34.24 -5.90
C PRO A 190 3.46 34.69 -4.59
N ALA A 191 4.50 35.45 -4.70
CA ALA A 191 5.27 35.99 -3.57
C ALA A 191 4.41 36.98 -2.77
#